data_115251544fd219ccf8ad25b5e8400205
#
_entry.id   115251544fd219ccf8ad25b5e8400205
#
_cell.length_a   1.000
_cell.length_b   1.000
_cell.length_c   1.000
_cell.angle_alpha   90.00
_cell.angle_beta   90.00
_cell.angle_gamma   90.00
#
_symmetry.space_group_name_H-M   'P 1'
#
loop_
_entity.id
_entity.type
_entity.pdbx_description
1 polymer ?
#
loop_
_entity_poly.entity_id
_entity_poly.type
_entity_poly.pdbx_seq_one_letter_code
_entity_poly.pdbx_strand_id
1 'polypeptide(L)'
;MGMDAVFVHMVEKYYITNQCDWVDSTQLVKIADRAQKIAPNLIGREASEFLDFYGRPFMKDTLGKTHTLQEIKANYTLLVFYGPTCGHCKKEIPRIKNELDSLISTGVNIKTFAVGTEFDKAEWKKFINTKEIGDWINVSDINHDDEGNPVASSDWRDKYDIYSTPVLYLLDKDKKIIAKRISYKQITEIIGKIEGNK
;
A
#
# COMPACT_ATOMS: atom_id res chain seq x y z
N MET A 1 -13.95 6.14 7.82
CA MET A 1 -13.97 5.00 6.84
C MET A 1 -14.66 5.49 5.59
N GLY A 2 -14.04 5.30 4.43
CA GLY A 2 -14.62 5.70 3.17
C GLY A 2 -15.79 4.80 2.76
N MET A 3 -16.67 5.30 1.92
CA MET A 3 -17.81 4.55 1.36
C MET A 3 -17.42 3.71 0.13
N ASP A 4 -16.15 3.30 0.02
CA ASP A 4 -15.61 2.63 -1.17
C ASP A 4 -16.37 1.35 -1.52
N ALA A 5 -16.73 0.53 -0.52
CA ALA A 5 -17.50 -0.69 -0.75
C ALA A 5 -18.92 -0.39 -1.30
N VAL A 6 -19.55 0.67 -0.79
CA VAL A 6 -20.85 1.12 -1.28
C VAL A 6 -20.72 1.63 -2.72
N PHE A 7 -19.70 2.45 -2.99
CA PHE A 7 -19.45 2.96 -4.33
C PHE A 7 -19.22 1.84 -5.34
N VAL A 8 -18.33 0.90 -5.05
CA VAL A 8 -18.06 -0.25 -5.92
C VAL A 8 -19.33 -1.07 -6.15
N HIS A 9 -20.06 -1.39 -5.08
CA HIS A 9 -21.33 -2.13 -5.19
C HIS A 9 -22.35 -1.40 -6.07
N MET A 10 -22.51 -0.09 -5.90
CA MET A 10 -23.43 0.70 -6.73
C MET A 10 -23.03 0.67 -8.19
N VAL A 11 -21.74 0.81 -8.49
CA VAL A 11 -21.24 0.77 -9.87
C VAL A 11 -21.49 -0.59 -10.49
N GLU A 12 -21.12 -1.67 -9.82
CA GLU A 12 -21.28 -3.04 -10.30
C GLU A 12 -22.74 -3.41 -10.51
N LYS A 13 -23.64 -2.92 -9.65
CA LYS A 13 -25.04 -3.34 -9.66
C LYS A 13 -25.93 -2.46 -10.54
N TYR A 14 -25.68 -1.16 -10.63
CA TYR A 14 -26.60 -0.21 -11.24
C TYR A 14 -26.02 0.51 -12.46
N TYR A 15 -24.76 0.94 -12.40
CA TYR A 15 -24.17 1.76 -13.46
C TYR A 15 -23.79 0.94 -14.68
N ILE A 16 -23.05 -0.17 -14.49
CA ILE A 16 -22.60 -1.00 -15.62
C ILE A 16 -23.67 -1.97 -16.15
N THR A 17 -24.81 -2.08 -15.45
CA THR A 17 -25.95 -2.91 -15.87
C THR A 17 -27.02 -2.11 -16.62
N ASN A 18 -26.68 -0.89 -17.08
CA ASN A 18 -27.57 0.02 -17.82
C ASN A 18 -28.87 0.41 -17.07
N GLN A 19 -28.85 0.41 -15.74
CA GLN A 19 -29.97 0.89 -14.94
C GLN A 19 -29.90 2.41 -14.65
N CYS A 20 -28.86 3.09 -15.14
CA CYS A 20 -28.60 4.51 -14.98
C CYS A 20 -28.49 5.18 -16.34
N ASP A 21 -29.61 5.26 -17.07
CA ASP A 21 -29.71 5.81 -18.44
C ASP A 21 -29.47 7.32 -18.53
N TRP A 22 -29.52 8.03 -17.39
CA TRP A 22 -29.21 9.46 -17.30
C TRP A 22 -27.70 9.78 -17.24
N VAL A 23 -26.84 8.76 -17.15
CA VAL A 23 -25.37 8.94 -17.14
C VAL A 23 -24.83 8.79 -18.54
N ASP A 24 -24.13 9.82 -19.04
CA ASP A 24 -23.51 9.73 -20.36
C ASP A 24 -22.35 8.68 -20.37
N SER A 25 -22.08 8.15 -21.58
CA SER A 25 -21.09 7.07 -21.75
C SER A 25 -19.69 7.44 -21.29
N THR A 26 -19.28 8.71 -21.41
CA THR A 26 -17.96 9.17 -20.99
C THR A 26 -17.84 9.18 -19.47
N GLN A 27 -18.88 9.61 -18.79
CA GLN A 27 -18.95 9.57 -17.33
C GLN A 27 -19.01 8.14 -16.82
N LEU A 28 -19.81 7.28 -17.48
CA LEU A 28 -19.92 5.88 -17.11
C LEU A 28 -18.58 5.15 -17.17
N VAL A 29 -17.79 5.38 -18.21
CA VAL A 29 -16.44 4.80 -18.33
C VAL A 29 -15.54 5.24 -17.17
N LYS A 30 -15.55 6.54 -16.81
CA LYS A 30 -14.75 7.05 -15.67
C LYS A 30 -15.19 6.46 -14.33
N ILE A 31 -16.50 6.31 -14.11
CA ILE A 31 -17.07 5.72 -12.90
C ILE A 31 -16.68 4.23 -12.81
N ALA A 32 -16.80 3.49 -13.91
CA ALA A 32 -16.43 2.08 -13.96
C ALA A 32 -14.93 1.86 -13.74
N ASP A 33 -14.07 2.64 -14.42
CA ASP A 33 -12.62 2.62 -14.22
C ASP A 33 -12.24 2.89 -12.75
N ARG A 34 -12.86 3.91 -12.13
CA ARG A 34 -12.62 4.24 -10.73
C ARG A 34 -13.04 3.10 -9.79
N ALA A 35 -14.18 2.49 -10.03
CA ALA A 35 -14.65 1.36 -9.23
C ALA A 35 -13.72 0.15 -9.38
N GLN A 36 -13.27 -0.16 -10.59
CA GLN A 36 -12.33 -1.23 -10.87
C GLN A 36 -10.98 -1.05 -10.14
N LYS A 37 -10.47 0.17 -10.05
CA LYS A 37 -9.23 0.49 -9.32
C LYS A 37 -9.39 0.40 -7.80
N ILE A 38 -10.58 0.71 -7.27
CA ILE A 38 -10.87 0.65 -5.84
C ILE A 38 -11.19 -0.77 -5.36
N ALA A 39 -11.87 -1.56 -6.18
CA ALA A 39 -12.39 -2.87 -5.81
C ALA A 39 -11.36 -3.83 -5.19
N PRO A 40 -10.10 -3.93 -5.69
CA PRO A 40 -9.09 -4.79 -5.08
C PRO A 40 -8.70 -4.38 -3.65
N ASN A 41 -8.87 -3.10 -3.31
CA ASN A 41 -8.42 -2.51 -2.06
C ASN A 41 -9.54 -2.29 -1.04
N LEU A 42 -10.66 -2.98 -1.16
CA LEU A 42 -11.74 -2.89 -0.17
C LEU A 42 -11.29 -3.51 1.16
N ILE A 43 -11.72 -2.90 2.27
CA ILE A 43 -11.51 -3.45 3.62
C ILE A 43 -12.11 -4.85 3.67
N GLY A 44 -11.38 -5.79 4.26
CA GLY A 44 -11.71 -7.20 4.34
C GLY A 44 -11.22 -8.05 3.15
N ARG A 45 -10.77 -7.44 2.05
CA ARG A 45 -10.10 -8.16 0.95
C ARG A 45 -8.64 -8.42 1.27
N GLU A 46 -8.08 -9.47 0.72
CA GLU A 46 -6.67 -9.76 0.76
C GLU A 46 -5.89 -8.71 -0.04
N ALA A 47 -4.80 -8.19 0.54
CA ALA A 47 -3.93 -7.25 -0.15
C ALA A 47 -3.25 -7.93 -1.35
N SER A 48 -3.25 -7.26 -2.49
CA SER A 48 -2.65 -7.78 -3.72
C SER A 48 -1.16 -8.03 -3.52
N GLU A 49 -0.67 -9.22 -3.92
CA GLU A 49 0.76 -9.50 -3.93
C GLU A 49 1.46 -8.72 -5.07
N PHE A 50 2.74 -8.42 -4.87
CA PHE A 50 3.57 -7.72 -5.86
C PHE A 50 4.15 -8.72 -6.86
N LEU A 51 3.36 -9.02 -7.90
CA LEU A 51 3.75 -9.93 -8.97
C LEU A 51 3.92 -9.17 -10.29
N ASP A 52 4.94 -9.57 -11.08
CA ASP A 52 5.13 -9.06 -12.43
C ASP A 52 4.03 -9.56 -13.38
N PHE A 53 4.08 -9.16 -14.65
CA PHE A 53 3.09 -9.58 -15.66
C PHE A 53 3.10 -11.09 -15.95
N TYR A 54 4.11 -11.83 -15.44
CA TYR A 54 4.23 -13.28 -15.54
C TYR A 54 3.88 -14.01 -14.23
N GLY A 55 3.41 -13.28 -13.22
CA GLY A 55 3.04 -13.84 -11.93
C GLY A 55 4.23 -14.12 -10.99
N ARG A 56 5.40 -13.53 -11.22
CA ARG A 56 6.60 -13.73 -10.40
C ARG A 56 6.79 -12.56 -9.44
N PRO A 57 7.17 -12.80 -8.17
CA PRO A 57 7.54 -11.74 -7.25
C PRO A 57 8.73 -10.92 -7.77
N PHE A 58 8.65 -9.58 -7.66
CA PHE A 58 9.67 -8.70 -8.23
C PHE A 58 10.18 -7.62 -7.27
N MET A 59 9.49 -7.35 -6.17
CA MET A 59 9.92 -6.34 -5.20
C MET A 59 11.22 -6.73 -4.53
N LYS A 60 12.26 -5.91 -4.69
CA LYS A 60 13.62 -6.18 -4.18
C LYS A 60 14.02 -5.21 -3.10
N ASP A 61 14.74 -5.71 -2.10
CA ASP A 61 15.39 -4.89 -1.09
C ASP A 61 16.68 -4.21 -1.61
N THR A 62 17.34 -3.47 -0.73
CA THR A 62 18.59 -2.75 -1.05
C THR A 62 19.74 -3.66 -1.45
N LEU A 63 19.68 -4.95 -1.09
CA LEU A 63 20.66 -5.99 -1.42
C LEU A 63 20.28 -6.78 -2.69
N GLY A 64 19.06 -6.57 -3.21
CA GLY A 64 18.55 -7.27 -4.39
C GLY A 64 17.79 -8.55 -4.09
N LYS A 65 17.54 -8.88 -2.81
CA LYS A 65 16.70 -9.99 -2.42
C LYS A 65 15.24 -9.66 -2.66
N THR A 66 14.52 -10.59 -3.28
CA THR A 66 13.06 -10.47 -3.52
C THR A 66 12.29 -10.78 -2.25
N HIS A 67 11.24 -10.02 -1.98
CA HIS A 67 10.34 -10.18 -0.84
C HIS A 67 8.88 -10.19 -1.29
N THR A 68 8.04 -10.93 -0.54
CA THR A 68 6.59 -11.02 -0.74
C THR A 68 5.85 -10.63 0.54
N LEU A 69 4.59 -10.22 0.41
CA LEU A 69 3.75 -9.95 1.58
C LEU A 69 3.46 -11.23 2.38
N GLN A 70 3.31 -12.35 1.69
CA GLN A 70 2.97 -13.65 2.29
C GLN A 70 4.09 -14.23 3.17
N GLU A 71 5.35 -13.84 2.93
CA GLU A 71 6.50 -14.25 3.76
C GLU A 71 6.49 -13.61 5.14
N ILE A 72 5.76 -12.52 5.35
CA ILE A 72 5.77 -11.75 6.59
C ILE A 72 4.93 -12.46 7.65
N LYS A 73 5.61 -13.03 8.65
CA LYS A 73 4.96 -13.66 9.81
C LYS A 73 4.84 -12.61 10.92
N ALA A 74 3.64 -12.04 11.07
CA ALA A 74 3.26 -11.09 12.10
C ALA A 74 1.73 -11.09 12.27
N ASN A 75 1.24 -10.61 13.41
CA ASN A 75 -0.20 -10.43 13.65
C ASN A 75 -0.75 -9.30 12.79
N TYR A 76 0.08 -8.28 12.57
CA TYR A 76 -0.24 -7.14 11.72
C TYR A 76 0.91 -6.86 10.75
N THR A 77 0.59 -6.39 9.56
CA THR A 77 1.56 -5.85 8.62
C THR A 77 1.16 -4.42 8.26
N LEU A 78 2.05 -3.45 8.53
CA LEU A 78 1.87 -2.11 8.01
C LEU A 78 2.54 -2.03 6.64
N LEU A 79 1.73 -1.89 5.60
CA LEU A 79 2.19 -1.65 4.23
C LEU A 79 2.27 -0.13 4.02
N VAL A 80 3.47 0.36 3.72
CA VAL A 80 3.77 1.79 3.59
C VAL A 80 4.31 2.07 2.20
N PHE A 81 3.65 2.96 1.45
CA PHE A 81 4.17 3.49 0.19
C PHE A 81 4.76 4.86 0.42
N TYR A 82 6.02 5.07 0.04
CA TYR A 82 6.72 6.33 0.28
C TYR A 82 7.66 6.72 -0.86
N GLY A 83 7.82 8.04 -1.06
CA GLY A 83 8.79 8.60 -1.99
C GLY A 83 9.96 9.24 -1.23
N PRO A 84 11.22 8.87 -1.49
CA PRO A 84 12.40 9.49 -0.89
C PRO A 84 12.47 11.00 -1.07
N THR A 85 12.04 11.54 -2.20
CA THR A 85 12.06 12.99 -2.47
C THR A 85 10.83 13.71 -1.94
N CYS A 86 9.75 12.97 -1.62
CA CYS A 86 8.48 13.53 -1.15
C CYS A 86 8.62 14.26 0.19
N GLY A 87 8.26 15.54 0.21
CA GLY A 87 8.34 16.38 1.41
C GLY A 87 7.44 15.92 2.56
N HIS A 88 6.27 15.34 2.25
CA HIS A 88 5.37 14.75 3.25
C HIS A 88 5.97 13.48 3.84
N CYS A 89 6.56 12.62 3.02
CA CYS A 89 7.21 11.40 3.49
C CYS A 89 8.38 11.70 4.45
N LYS A 90 9.18 12.73 4.14
CA LYS A 90 10.29 13.17 5.01
C LYS A 90 9.84 13.53 6.42
N LYS A 91 8.59 13.99 6.60
CA LYS A 91 7.98 14.37 7.88
C LYS A 91 7.22 13.22 8.54
N GLU A 92 6.46 12.45 7.75
CA GLU A 92 5.55 11.44 8.28
C GLU A 92 6.25 10.10 8.60
N ILE A 93 7.25 9.68 7.82
CA ILE A 93 7.95 8.41 8.04
C ILE A 93 8.58 8.31 9.44
N PRO A 94 9.28 9.34 9.98
CA PRO A 94 9.76 9.29 11.37
C PRO A 94 8.63 9.17 12.41
N ARG A 95 7.49 9.79 12.16
CA ARG A 95 6.32 9.70 13.06
C ARG A 95 5.71 8.30 13.05
N ILE A 96 5.60 7.71 11.85
CA ILE A 96 5.15 6.32 11.68
C ILE A 96 6.10 5.39 12.44
N LYS A 97 7.42 5.58 12.28
CA LYS A 97 8.41 4.76 12.98
C LYS A 97 8.25 4.84 14.50
N ASN A 98 8.19 6.05 15.05
CA ASN A 98 8.01 6.25 16.50
C ASN A 98 6.72 5.58 17.02
N GLU A 99 5.63 5.65 16.26
CA GLU A 99 4.37 5.01 16.62
C GLU A 99 4.49 3.47 16.62
N LEU A 100 5.17 2.92 15.60
CA LEU A 100 5.42 1.48 15.51
C LEU A 100 6.35 0.99 16.61
N ASP A 101 7.42 1.71 16.89
CA ASP A 101 8.36 1.37 17.98
C ASP A 101 7.63 1.35 19.34
N SER A 102 6.73 2.31 19.57
CA SER A 102 5.86 2.32 20.73
C SER A 102 4.95 1.08 20.79
N LEU A 103 4.27 0.74 19.72
CA LEU A 103 3.42 -0.45 19.65
C LEU A 103 4.20 -1.74 19.88
N ILE A 104 5.38 -1.87 19.26
CA ILE A 104 6.25 -3.04 19.43
C ILE A 104 6.70 -3.15 20.89
N SER A 105 7.02 -2.03 21.56
CA SER A 105 7.41 -2.01 22.97
C SER A 105 6.31 -2.49 23.92
N THR A 106 5.05 -2.36 23.52
CA THR A 106 3.90 -2.91 24.29
C THR A 106 3.59 -4.37 23.97
N GLY A 107 4.40 -5.02 23.12
CA GLY A 107 4.26 -6.44 22.79
C GLY A 107 3.39 -6.72 21.54
N VAL A 108 2.98 -5.69 20.81
CA VAL A 108 2.24 -5.87 19.54
C VAL A 108 3.18 -6.46 18.48
N ASN A 109 2.80 -7.61 17.92
CA ASN A 109 3.54 -8.23 16.83
C ASN A 109 3.12 -7.62 15.47
N ILE A 110 3.79 -6.53 15.10
CA ILE A 110 3.61 -5.81 13.83
C ILE A 110 4.92 -5.75 13.07
N LYS A 111 4.88 -5.91 11.76
CA LYS A 111 6.01 -5.70 10.86
C LYS A 111 5.65 -4.72 9.75
N THR A 112 6.65 -4.03 9.24
CA THR A 112 6.46 -3.04 8.18
C THR A 112 7.04 -3.54 6.87
N PHE A 113 6.20 -3.50 5.82
CA PHE A 113 6.59 -3.68 4.43
C PHE A 113 6.53 -2.32 3.75
N ALA A 114 7.69 -1.75 3.45
CA ALA A 114 7.83 -0.37 3.02
C ALA A 114 8.26 -0.31 1.55
N VAL A 115 7.39 0.19 0.69
CA VAL A 115 7.57 0.23 -0.77
C VAL A 115 8.04 1.62 -1.18
N GLY A 116 9.28 1.70 -1.67
CA GLY A 116 9.80 2.91 -2.32
C GLY A 116 9.14 3.09 -3.69
N THR A 117 8.59 4.28 -3.93
CA THR A 117 7.83 4.57 -5.15
C THR A 117 8.62 5.30 -6.24
N GLU A 118 9.88 5.64 -5.97
CA GLU A 118 10.77 6.34 -6.89
C GLU A 118 11.85 5.41 -7.42
N PHE A 119 12.47 5.78 -8.55
CA PHE A 119 13.38 4.91 -9.29
C PHE A 119 14.88 5.19 -9.00
N ASP A 120 15.21 6.20 -8.18
CA ASP A 120 16.58 6.47 -7.79
C ASP A 120 17.00 5.61 -6.58
N LYS A 121 17.83 4.60 -6.86
CA LYS A 121 18.32 3.66 -5.86
C LYS A 121 19.24 4.32 -4.82
N ALA A 122 20.00 5.34 -5.20
CA ALA A 122 20.93 6.01 -4.28
C ALA A 122 20.16 6.88 -3.29
N GLU A 123 19.22 7.70 -3.77
CA GLU A 123 18.35 8.51 -2.91
C GLU A 123 17.45 7.63 -2.02
N TRP A 124 16.97 6.48 -2.54
CA TRP A 124 16.20 5.53 -1.75
C TRP A 124 17.02 4.95 -0.58
N LYS A 125 18.25 4.46 -0.83
CA LYS A 125 19.15 3.98 0.23
C LYS A 125 19.49 5.06 1.24
N LYS A 126 19.78 6.27 0.78
CA LYS A 126 20.06 7.42 1.63
C LYS A 126 18.87 7.75 2.52
N PHE A 127 17.65 7.72 1.97
CA PHE A 127 16.42 7.96 2.74
C PHE A 127 16.24 6.92 3.86
N ILE A 128 16.39 5.62 3.55
CA ILE A 128 16.29 4.53 4.54
C ILE A 128 17.25 4.78 5.71
N ASN A 129 18.50 5.10 5.40
CA ASN A 129 19.52 5.36 6.43
C ASN A 129 19.21 6.63 7.25
N THR A 130 18.84 7.73 6.56
CA THR A 130 18.55 9.02 7.20
C THR A 130 17.32 8.98 8.08
N LYS A 131 16.33 8.13 7.73
CA LYS A 131 15.08 7.97 8.48
C LYS A 131 15.12 6.81 9.47
N GLU A 132 16.25 6.12 9.56
CA GLU A 132 16.50 5.02 10.50
C GLU A 132 15.46 3.89 10.40
N ILE A 133 14.99 3.63 9.17
CA ILE A 133 13.97 2.60 8.86
C ILE A 133 14.60 1.32 8.28
N GLY A 134 15.87 1.07 8.56
CA GLY A 134 16.58 -0.13 8.07
C GLY A 134 16.06 -1.44 8.65
N ASP A 135 15.35 -1.40 9.77
CA ASP A 135 14.65 -2.52 10.40
C ASP A 135 13.33 -2.91 9.72
N TRP A 136 12.80 -2.07 8.83
CA TRP A 136 11.65 -2.39 7.99
C TRP A 136 12.06 -3.26 6.81
N ILE A 137 11.12 -4.01 6.25
CA ILE A 137 11.31 -4.68 4.96
C ILE A 137 11.14 -3.62 3.87
N ASN A 138 12.24 -2.94 3.55
CA ASN A 138 12.25 -1.90 2.52
C ASN A 138 12.45 -2.54 1.15
N VAL A 139 11.49 -2.33 0.25
CA VAL A 139 11.50 -2.87 -1.11
C VAL A 139 11.20 -1.79 -2.14
N SER A 140 11.59 -2.03 -3.37
CA SER A 140 11.34 -1.11 -4.47
C SER A 140 11.26 -1.87 -5.80
N ASP A 141 10.51 -1.29 -6.74
CA ASP A 141 10.44 -1.69 -8.15
C ASP A 141 11.39 -0.79 -8.97
N ILE A 142 12.69 -0.92 -8.72
CA ILE A 142 13.70 -0.16 -9.47
C ILE A 142 14.22 -1.04 -10.60
N ASN A 143 13.54 -0.98 -11.75
CA ASN A 143 13.97 -1.59 -12.99
C ASN A 143 14.20 -0.54 -14.06
N HIS A 144 15.12 -0.82 -14.98
CA HIS A 144 15.44 0.03 -16.12
C HIS A 144 15.51 -0.84 -17.38
N ASP A 145 15.14 -0.27 -18.50
CA ASP A 145 15.37 -0.87 -19.82
C ASP A 145 16.85 -0.78 -20.23
N ASP A 146 17.17 -1.30 -21.40
CA ASP A 146 18.54 -1.29 -21.95
C ASP A 146 19.06 0.14 -22.23
N GLU A 147 18.17 1.13 -22.30
CA GLU A 147 18.47 2.54 -22.52
C GLU A 147 18.60 3.31 -21.19
N GLY A 148 18.33 2.65 -20.04
CA GLY A 148 18.41 3.24 -18.70
C GLY A 148 17.14 3.99 -18.27
N ASN A 149 16.03 3.87 -18.99
CA ASN A 149 14.77 4.46 -18.59
C ASN A 149 14.06 3.60 -17.54
N PRO A 150 13.38 4.21 -16.55
CA PRO A 150 12.59 3.47 -15.56
C PRO A 150 11.46 2.65 -16.22
N VAL A 151 11.39 1.36 -15.89
CA VAL A 151 10.34 0.46 -16.38
C VAL A 151 9.58 -0.14 -15.21
N ALA A 152 8.25 -0.04 -15.25
CA ALA A 152 7.40 -0.67 -14.25
C ALA A 152 7.30 -2.18 -14.48
N SER A 153 7.51 -2.97 -13.43
CA SER A 153 7.39 -4.44 -13.48
C SER A 153 5.95 -4.92 -13.51
N SER A 154 5.00 -4.10 -13.06
CA SER A 154 3.56 -4.38 -13.08
C SER A 154 2.74 -3.11 -12.82
N ASP A 155 1.43 -3.28 -12.75
CA ASP A 155 0.43 -2.24 -12.46
C ASP A 155 0.16 -2.06 -10.94
N TRP A 156 1.10 -2.41 -10.06
CA TRP A 156 0.91 -2.37 -8.62
C TRP A 156 0.50 -1.00 -8.08
N ARG A 157 0.94 0.10 -8.72
CA ARG A 157 0.53 1.46 -8.32
C ARG A 157 -0.97 1.67 -8.51
N ASP A 158 -1.51 1.19 -9.62
CA ASP A 158 -2.95 1.24 -9.90
C ASP A 158 -3.71 0.29 -8.96
N LYS A 159 -3.20 -0.94 -8.76
CA LYS A 159 -3.80 -1.92 -7.84
C LYS A 159 -3.94 -1.41 -6.41
N TYR A 160 -2.98 -0.62 -5.92
CA TYR A 160 -3.02 0.00 -4.60
C TYR A 160 -3.52 1.44 -4.62
N ASP A 161 -3.95 1.96 -5.78
CA ASP A 161 -4.47 3.32 -5.93
C ASP A 161 -3.47 4.39 -5.43
N ILE A 162 -2.19 4.27 -5.83
CA ILE A 162 -1.09 5.11 -5.34
C ILE A 162 -0.85 6.29 -6.28
N TYR A 163 -1.50 7.43 -6.00
CA TYR A 163 -1.32 8.70 -6.72
C TYR A 163 -0.53 9.74 -5.92
N SER A 164 -0.36 9.51 -4.63
CA SER A 164 0.39 10.38 -3.71
C SER A 164 1.04 9.55 -2.62
N THR A 165 2.06 10.10 -1.96
CA THR A 165 2.76 9.45 -0.84
C THR A 165 2.87 10.39 0.36
N PRO A 166 2.91 9.88 1.60
CA PRO A 166 2.82 8.46 1.96
C PRO A 166 1.39 7.92 1.92
N VAL A 167 1.23 6.62 1.65
CA VAL A 167 -0.04 5.90 1.79
C VAL A 167 0.19 4.69 2.68
N LEU A 168 -0.73 4.46 3.63
CA LEU A 168 -0.65 3.39 4.60
C LEU A 168 -1.84 2.45 4.48
N TYR A 169 -1.54 1.14 4.50
CA TYR A 169 -2.51 0.07 4.66
C TYR A 169 -2.15 -0.75 5.89
N LEU A 170 -3.13 -1.06 6.73
CA LEU A 170 -2.95 -1.99 7.84
C LEU A 170 -3.58 -3.33 7.46
N LEU A 171 -2.79 -4.39 7.54
CA LEU A 171 -3.19 -5.75 7.20
C LEU A 171 -3.18 -6.62 8.44
N ASP A 172 -4.09 -7.60 8.50
CA ASP A 172 -4.09 -8.63 9.53
C ASP A 172 -3.05 -9.74 9.23
N LYS A 173 -3.05 -10.79 10.07
CA LYS A 173 -2.16 -11.96 9.92
C LYS A 173 -2.35 -12.70 8.59
N ASP A 174 -3.56 -12.66 8.02
CA ASP A 174 -3.94 -13.31 6.76
C ASP A 174 -3.81 -12.36 5.56
N LYS A 175 -3.14 -11.20 5.76
CA LYS A 175 -2.95 -10.14 4.77
C LYS A 175 -4.24 -9.48 4.27
N LYS A 176 -5.34 -9.60 5.01
CA LYS A 176 -6.55 -8.87 4.71
C LYS A 176 -6.42 -7.41 5.13
N ILE A 177 -6.93 -6.51 4.33
CA ILE A 177 -6.91 -5.07 4.59
C ILE A 177 -7.89 -4.76 5.72
N ILE A 178 -7.36 -4.35 6.87
CA ILE A 178 -8.14 -3.90 8.03
C ILE A 178 -8.47 -2.41 7.90
N ALA A 179 -7.48 -1.64 7.44
CA ALA A 179 -7.62 -0.20 7.23
C ALA A 179 -6.72 0.26 6.07
N LYS A 180 -7.11 1.34 5.41
CA LYS A 180 -6.35 1.93 4.31
C LYS A 180 -6.40 3.45 4.36
N ARG A 181 -5.35 4.10 3.79
CA ARG A 181 -5.21 5.57 3.75
C ARG A 181 -5.36 6.20 5.12
N ILE A 182 -4.80 5.53 6.13
CA ILE A 182 -4.81 5.99 7.52
C ILE A 182 -3.61 6.89 7.81
N SER A 183 -3.73 7.74 8.82
CA SER A 183 -2.63 8.50 9.39
C SER A 183 -1.87 7.64 10.42
N TYR A 184 -0.64 8.04 10.76
CA TYR A 184 0.15 7.34 11.78
C TYR A 184 -0.58 7.23 13.14
N LYS A 185 -1.32 8.26 13.56
CA LYS A 185 -2.10 8.25 14.82
C LYS A 185 -3.20 7.18 14.86
N GLN A 186 -3.77 6.87 13.70
CA GLN A 186 -4.85 5.88 13.62
C GLN A 186 -4.34 4.44 13.72
N ILE A 187 -3.03 4.18 13.56
CA ILE A 187 -2.47 2.84 13.66
C ILE A 187 -2.72 2.27 15.06
N THR A 188 -2.28 2.97 16.10
CA THR A 188 -2.45 2.57 17.51
C THR A 188 -3.92 2.52 17.89
N GLU A 189 -4.73 3.48 17.45
CA GLU A 189 -6.16 3.50 17.73
C GLU A 189 -6.89 2.26 17.18
N ILE A 190 -6.58 1.88 15.94
CA ILE A 190 -7.22 0.73 15.28
C ILE A 190 -6.78 -0.57 15.93
N ILE A 191 -5.48 -0.75 16.15
CA ILE A 191 -4.94 -1.95 16.80
C ILE A 191 -5.49 -2.08 18.22
N GLY A 192 -5.51 -0.98 19.00
CA GLY A 192 -6.06 -0.97 20.33
C GLY A 192 -7.54 -1.38 20.39
N LYS A 193 -8.34 -0.95 19.42
CA LYS A 193 -9.75 -1.38 19.31
C LYS A 193 -9.87 -2.88 18.99
N ILE A 194 -8.99 -3.41 18.14
CA ILE A 194 -9.03 -4.84 17.77
C ILE A 194 -8.58 -5.72 18.95
N GLU A 195 -7.51 -5.34 19.64
CA GLU A 195 -6.98 -6.10 20.78
C GLU A 195 -7.86 -5.95 22.03
N GLY A 196 -8.46 -4.77 22.22
CA GLY A 196 -9.38 -4.51 23.35
C GLY A 196 -10.75 -5.16 23.23
N ASN A 197 -11.13 -5.65 22.05
CA ASN A 197 -12.37 -6.38 21.79
C ASN A 197 -12.19 -7.90 21.81
N LYS A 198 -10.99 -8.39 22.17
CA LYS A 198 -10.70 -9.81 22.40
C LYS A 198 -10.78 -10.11 23.90
#